data_ec3d604523804041b93c70d90c7a74c9
#
_entry.id   ec3d604523804041b93c70d90c7a74c9
#
_cell.length_a   1.000
_cell.length_b   1.000
_cell.length_c   1.000
_cell.angle_alpha   90.00
_cell.angle_beta   90.00
_cell.angle_gamma   90.00
#
_symmetry.space_group_name_H-M   'P 1'
#
loop_
_entity.id
_entity.type
_entity.pdbx_description
1 polymer ?
#
loop_
_entity_poly.entity_id
_entity_poly.type
_entity_poly.pdbx_seq_one_letter_code
_entity_poly.pdbx_strand_id
1 'polypeptide(L)'
;DTDSESRSAADRAREPTPVGERGELLFALSNRDLLLYGLLSFNPRLFSGIIAVATVAAPSLGGRMAVPDVGMVVLVAGAVALALGVWLVSAAVRVVQFYGFRLRRVGGDLRYERGLFERRDGTIPLSKLQTVSVEDSVLMRRYGFASLAVETAGYAPGQSPSGGSEAAVPIAPRAAVFELAREIEPVADIDLSRPPERAQDRYVRRYALAGLGVVAAGALVSRLVVSFPWYALAVLVPLAVPAARRARATRGVYSDSDHVVTQAGWWRRKTTVVPAHRVQTVLRKQTVFQRRWALTSVVIDTAGSRSLSGGGAVAIDRDGGDADALADDVVDCTLLSVGVRGDDTAAAGSAAD
;
A
#
# COMPACT_ATOMS: atom_id res chain seq x y z
N ASP A 1 -16.20 52.48 2.32
CA ASP A 1 -17.08 51.74 1.38
C ASP A 1 -16.32 50.92 0.34
N THR A 2 -15.05 51.18 0.10
CA THR A 2 -14.24 50.42 -0.88
C THR A 2 -13.70 49.06 -0.36
N ASP A 3 -13.59 48.87 0.96
CA ASP A 3 -13.09 47.65 1.57
C ASP A 3 -14.14 46.52 1.65
N SER A 4 -15.43 46.84 1.59
CA SER A 4 -16.50 45.87 1.61
C SER A 4 -16.77 45.23 0.21
N GLU A 5 -16.54 46.00 -0.86
CA GLU A 5 -16.69 45.50 -2.24
C GLU A 5 -15.56 44.58 -2.67
N SER A 6 -14.32 44.81 -2.20
CA SER A 6 -13.18 43.98 -2.50
C SER A 6 -13.26 42.61 -1.82
N ARG A 7 -13.84 42.51 -0.60
CA ARG A 7 -14.09 41.24 0.07
C ARG A 7 -15.22 40.43 -0.57
N SER A 8 -16.26 41.10 -1.08
CA SER A 8 -17.35 40.47 -1.80
C SER A 8 -16.94 39.88 -3.15
N ALA A 9 -15.97 40.52 -3.84
CA ALA A 9 -15.42 40.01 -5.09
C ALA A 9 -14.50 38.82 -4.88
N ALA A 10 -13.70 38.81 -3.80
CA ALA A 10 -12.83 37.70 -3.44
C ALA A 10 -13.62 36.45 -2.95
N ASP A 11 -14.77 36.66 -2.31
CA ASP A 11 -15.64 35.56 -1.83
C ASP A 11 -16.46 34.95 -2.99
N ARG A 12 -16.88 35.75 -3.98
CA ARG A 12 -17.53 35.24 -5.21
C ARG A 12 -16.58 34.41 -6.11
N ALA A 13 -15.26 34.65 -6.02
CA ALA A 13 -14.26 33.83 -6.73
C ALA A 13 -14.03 32.46 -6.08
N ARG A 14 -14.64 32.20 -4.91
CA ARG A 14 -14.55 30.94 -4.16
C ARG A 14 -15.83 30.10 -4.16
N GLU A 15 -16.86 30.47 -4.91
CA GLU A 15 -17.98 29.57 -5.13
C GLU A 15 -17.46 28.32 -5.84
N PRO A 16 -17.62 27.12 -5.25
CA PRO A 16 -17.27 25.89 -5.92
C PRO A 16 -18.17 25.78 -7.14
N THR A 17 -17.61 25.97 -8.32
CA THR A 17 -18.32 25.72 -9.59
C THR A 17 -18.88 24.30 -9.50
N PRO A 18 -20.19 24.09 -9.72
CA PRO A 18 -20.79 22.77 -9.64
C PRO A 18 -20.01 21.82 -10.54
N VAL A 19 -19.51 20.70 -9.97
CA VAL A 19 -18.71 19.67 -10.63
C VAL A 19 -19.62 18.87 -11.58
N GLY A 20 -20.25 19.55 -12.49
CA GLY A 20 -21.07 19.01 -13.57
C GLY A 20 -20.36 19.20 -14.91
N GLU A 21 -19.95 18.10 -15.52
CA GLU A 21 -19.91 17.88 -16.96
C GLU A 21 -18.69 18.29 -17.80
N ARG A 22 -17.63 18.92 -17.33
CA ARG A 22 -16.52 19.39 -18.18
C ARG A 22 -15.18 18.69 -17.93
N GLY A 23 -15.15 17.37 -17.81
CA GLY A 23 -13.89 16.61 -17.67
C GLY A 23 -13.97 15.28 -18.42
N GLU A 24 -12.85 14.84 -18.98
CA GLU A 24 -12.72 13.52 -19.58
C GLU A 24 -12.92 12.45 -18.50
N LEU A 25 -13.85 11.51 -18.71
CA LEU A 25 -14.08 10.40 -17.79
C LEU A 25 -13.00 9.34 -18.02
N LEU A 26 -12.06 9.24 -17.07
CA LEU A 26 -10.99 8.24 -17.13
C LEU A 26 -11.47 6.87 -16.62
N PHE A 27 -12.26 6.86 -15.53
CA PHE A 27 -12.72 5.63 -14.92
C PHE A 27 -14.05 5.79 -14.20
N ALA A 28 -14.91 4.78 -14.29
CA ALA A 28 -16.14 4.65 -13.51
C ALA A 28 -16.24 3.24 -12.95
N LEU A 29 -16.46 3.13 -11.65
CA LEU A 29 -16.57 1.84 -10.97
C LEU A 29 -17.95 1.23 -11.21
N SER A 30 -17.98 0.01 -11.77
CA SER A 30 -19.24 -0.73 -11.94
C SER A 30 -19.73 -1.27 -10.59
N ASN A 31 -21.05 -1.46 -10.45
CA ASN A 31 -21.64 -2.04 -9.23
C ASN A 31 -21.10 -3.46 -8.95
N ARG A 32 -20.78 -4.23 -10.00
CA ARG A 32 -20.18 -5.56 -9.88
C ARG A 32 -18.78 -5.48 -9.29
N ASP A 33 -17.93 -4.59 -9.83
CA ASP A 33 -16.56 -4.43 -9.36
C ASP A 33 -16.53 -3.83 -7.95
N LEU A 34 -17.51 -3.00 -7.60
CA LEU A 34 -17.69 -2.47 -6.25
C LEU A 34 -17.96 -3.58 -5.24
N LEU A 35 -18.85 -4.53 -5.55
CA LEU A 35 -19.11 -5.70 -4.70
C LEU A 35 -17.86 -6.58 -4.60
N LEU A 36 -17.16 -6.82 -5.71
CA LEU A 36 -15.89 -7.55 -5.72
C LEU A 36 -14.84 -6.83 -4.87
N TYR A 37 -14.77 -5.50 -4.91
CA TYR A 37 -13.87 -4.73 -4.05
C TYR A 37 -14.13 -4.96 -2.57
N GLY A 38 -15.38 -4.91 -2.14
CA GLY A 38 -15.77 -5.22 -0.76
C GLY A 38 -15.30 -6.62 -0.35
N LEU A 39 -15.59 -7.63 -1.16
CA LEU A 39 -15.25 -9.03 -0.88
C LEU A 39 -13.76 -9.32 -0.96
N LEU A 40 -13.03 -8.77 -1.96
CA LEU A 40 -11.60 -9.01 -2.17
C LEU A 40 -10.70 -8.19 -1.23
N SER A 41 -11.25 -7.16 -0.57
CA SER A 41 -10.54 -6.31 0.39
C SER A 41 -10.38 -6.97 1.77
N PHE A 42 -10.03 -8.26 1.79
CA PHE A 42 -9.78 -9.02 2.99
C PHE A 42 -8.56 -8.51 3.77
N ASN A 43 -8.74 -8.24 5.06
CA ASN A 43 -7.64 -7.84 5.94
C ASN A 43 -7.30 -8.96 6.96
N PRO A 44 -6.22 -9.73 6.73
CA PRO A 44 -5.86 -10.85 7.59
C PRO A 44 -5.50 -10.43 9.03
N ARG A 45 -5.13 -9.16 9.27
CA ARG A 45 -4.79 -8.66 10.61
C ARG A 45 -6.01 -8.61 11.53
N LEU A 46 -7.21 -8.32 10.99
CA LEU A 46 -8.44 -8.36 11.77
C LEU A 46 -8.75 -9.78 12.22
N PHE A 47 -8.56 -10.75 11.33
CA PHE A 47 -8.77 -12.17 11.66
C PHE A 47 -7.79 -12.67 12.72
N SER A 48 -6.50 -12.33 12.60
CA SER A 48 -5.52 -12.73 13.61
C SER A 48 -5.82 -12.13 14.99
N GLY A 49 -6.32 -10.90 15.04
CA GLY A 49 -6.77 -10.27 16.28
C GLY A 49 -7.95 -11.01 16.92
N ILE A 50 -8.97 -11.35 16.14
CA ILE A 50 -10.16 -12.10 16.63
C ILE A 50 -9.75 -13.49 17.13
N ILE A 51 -8.91 -14.20 16.38
CA ILE A 51 -8.39 -15.51 16.79
C ILE A 51 -7.59 -15.39 18.10
N ALA A 52 -6.74 -14.38 18.23
CA ALA A 52 -5.96 -14.15 19.45
C ALA A 52 -6.86 -13.88 20.65
N VAL A 53 -7.86 -13.01 20.51
CA VAL A 53 -8.85 -12.72 21.56
C VAL A 53 -9.66 -13.98 21.92
N ALA A 54 -10.12 -14.76 20.94
CA ALA A 54 -10.86 -15.99 21.18
C ALA A 54 -9.99 -17.02 21.93
N THR A 55 -8.71 -17.13 21.58
CA THR A 55 -7.77 -18.05 22.25
C THR A 55 -7.52 -17.65 23.70
N VAL A 56 -7.44 -16.36 24.00
CA VAL A 56 -7.25 -15.85 25.37
C VAL A 56 -8.54 -15.96 26.20
N ALA A 57 -9.70 -15.72 25.59
CA ALA A 57 -10.99 -15.80 26.27
C ALA A 57 -11.49 -17.24 26.47
N ALA A 58 -11.02 -18.20 25.66
CA ALA A 58 -11.44 -19.62 25.72
C ALA A 58 -11.39 -20.23 27.13
N PRO A 59 -10.31 -20.05 27.94
CA PRO A 59 -10.21 -20.66 29.25
C PRO A 59 -11.22 -20.13 30.26
N SER A 60 -11.52 -18.83 30.20
CA SER A 60 -12.47 -18.18 31.11
C SER A 60 -13.92 -18.60 30.86
N LEU A 61 -14.22 -19.02 29.62
CA LEU A 61 -15.52 -19.49 29.18
C LEU A 61 -15.66 -21.01 29.31
N GLY A 62 -14.58 -21.79 29.05
CA GLY A 62 -14.56 -23.24 29.08
C GLY A 62 -14.73 -23.83 30.49
N GLY A 63 -14.27 -23.16 31.54
CA GLY A 63 -14.46 -23.58 32.92
C GLY A 63 -15.92 -23.56 33.41
N ARG A 64 -16.82 -22.99 32.62
CA ARG A 64 -18.29 -22.97 32.89
C ARG A 64 -19.08 -23.96 32.07
N MET A 65 -18.47 -24.64 31.09
CA MET A 65 -19.15 -25.63 30.26
C MET A 65 -18.75 -27.05 30.69
N ALA A 66 -19.74 -27.86 30.97
CA ALA A 66 -19.59 -29.23 31.52
C ALA A 66 -18.95 -30.23 30.54
N VAL A 67 -18.75 -29.88 29.26
CA VAL A 67 -18.19 -30.76 28.21
C VAL A 67 -17.06 -30.03 27.47
N PRO A 68 -15.78 -30.34 27.76
CA PRO A 68 -14.63 -29.60 27.23
C PRO A 68 -14.55 -29.56 25.70
N ASP A 69 -14.84 -30.66 25.03
CA ASP A 69 -14.74 -30.78 23.57
C ASP A 69 -15.81 -29.97 22.83
N VAL A 70 -17.05 -29.97 23.34
CA VAL A 70 -18.14 -29.16 22.79
C VAL A 70 -17.89 -27.67 22.98
N GLY A 71 -17.34 -27.29 24.13
CA GLY A 71 -16.96 -25.91 24.42
C GLY A 71 -15.93 -25.35 23.42
N MET A 72 -14.90 -26.12 23.08
CA MET A 72 -13.89 -25.74 22.11
C MET A 72 -14.48 -25.57 20.70
N VAL A 73 -15.32 -26.49 20.24
CA VAL A 73 -15.99 -26.38 18.93
C VAL A 73 -16.87 -25.15 18.85
N VAL A 74 -17.65 -24.87 19.90
CA VAL A 74 -18.51 -23.68 19.97
C VAL A 74 -17.70 -22.39 19.95
N LEU A 75 -16.58 -22.34 20.67
CA LEU A 75 -15.68 -21.18 20.67
C LEU A 75 -15.05 -20.92 19.31
N VAL A 76 -14.53 -21.97 18.66
CA VAL A 76 -13.95 -21.87 17.32
C VAL A 76 -15.01 -21.45 16.30
N ALA A 77 -16.18 -22.09 16.33
CA ALA A 77 -17.30 -21.72 15.46
C ALA A 77 -17.75 -20.27 15.68
N GLY A 78 -17.85 -19.84 16.93
CA GLY A 78 -18.20 -18.47 17.31
C GLY A 78 -17.12 -17.46 16.83
N ALA A 79 -15.83 -17.77 16.98
CA ALA A 79 -14.76 -16.93 16.50
C ALA A 79 -14.76 -16.82 14.95
N VAL A 80 -15.02 -17.91 14.25
CA VAL A 80 -15.17 -17.94 12.79
C VAL A 80 -16.38 -17.11 12.36
N ALA A 81 -17.54 -17.30 13.00
CA ALA A 81 -18.75 -16.53 12.71
C ALA A 81 -18.54 -15.03 12.95
N LEU A 82 -17.89 -14.64 14.06
CA LEU A 82 -17.54 -13.26 14.35
C LEU A 82 -16.60 -12.69 13.28
N ALA A 83 -15.57 -13.44 12.91
CA ALA A 83 -14.61 -13.05 11.87
C ALA A 83 -15.31 -12.82 10.51
N LEU A 84 -16.22 -13.72 10.13
CA LEU A 84 -17.03 -13.57 8.92
C LEU A 84 -17.97 -12.36 9.01
N GLY A 85 -18.61 -12.13 10.17
CA GLY A 85 -19.44 -10.97 10.41
C GLY A 85 -18.67 -9.65 10.26
N VAL A 86 -17.50 -9.53 10.90
CA VAL A 86 -16.64 -8.36 10.79
C VAL A 86 -16.16 -8.15 9.34
N TRP A 87 -15.88 -9.23 8.62
CA TRP A 87 -15.51 -9.15 7.22
C TRP A 87 -16.66 -8.65 6.35
N LEU A 88 -17.87 -9.18 6.52
CA LEU A 88 -19.06 -8.74 5.78
C LEU A 88 -19.39 -7.27 6.06
N VAL A 89 -19.36 -6.85 7.33
CA VAL A 89 -19.54 -5.45 7.70
C VAL A 89 -18.46 -4.56 7.06
N SER A 90 -17.20 -4.98 7.11
CA SER A 90 -16.10 -4.25 6.46
C SER A 90 -16.30 -4.15 4.95
N ALA A 91 -16.79 -5.20 4.30
CA ALA A 91 -17.13 -5.21 2.88
C ALA A 91 -18.28 -4.25 2.58
N ALA A 92 -19.36 -4.27 3.37
CA ALA A 92 -20.48 -3.36 3.23
C ALA A 92 -20.07 -1.90 3.39
N VAL A 93 -19.26 -1.58 4.39
CA VAL A 93 -18.72 -0.23 4.61
C VAL A 93 -17.94 0.25 3.39
N ARG A 94 -17.11 -0.61 2.77
CA ARG A 94 -16.39 -0.24 1.54
C ARG A 94 -17.31 -0.01 0.36
N VAL A 95 -18.33 -0.85 0.20
CA VAL A 95 -19.34 -0.67 -0.85
C VAL A 95 -20.01 0.69 -0.70
N VAL A 96 -20.42 1.06 0.52
CA VAL A 96 -21.04 2.36 0.81
C VAL A 96 -20.09 3.52 0.54
N GLN A 97 -18.82 3.42 0.96
CA GLN A 97 -17.81 4.48 0.82
C GLN A 97 -17.43 4.74 -0.64
N PHE A 98 -17.41 3.70 -1.49
CA PHE A 98 -16.98 3.81 -2.88
C PHE A 98 -18.13 3.70 -3.89
N TYR A 99 -19.38 3.75 -3.40
CA TYR A 99 -20.54 3.74 -4.29
C TYR A 99 -20.50 4.91 -5.27
N GLY A 100 -20.79 4.63 -6.54
CA GLY A 100 -20.81 5.64 -7.60
C GLY A 100 -19.48 6.29 -7.89
N PHE A 101 -18.35 5.63 -7.56
CA PHE A 101 -17.02 6.16 -7.78
C PHE A 101 -16.78 6.49 -9.24
N ARG A 102 -16.34 7.72 -9.52
CA ARG A 102 -15.95 8.23 -10.83
C ARG A 102 -14.66 9.01 -10.71
N LEU A 103 -13.75 8.80 -11.66
CA LEU A 103 -12.52 9.55 -11.80
C LEU A 103 -12.56 10.30 -13.14
N ARG A 104 -12.32 11.60 -13.10
CA ARG A 104 -12.30 12.47 -14.28
C ARG A 104 -11.00 13.25 -14.33
N ARG A 105 -10.57 13.58 -15.55
CA ARG A 105 -9.46 14.51 -15.78
C ARG A 105 -10.05 15.89 -16.12
N VAL A 106 -9.63 16.92 -15.39
CA VAL A 106 -10.05 18.30 -15.61
C VAL A 106 -8.80 19.16 -15.70
N GLY A 107 -8.38 19.49 -16.92
CA GLY A 107 -7.11 20.16 -17.14
C GLY A 107 -5.91 19.31 -16.68
N GLY A 108 -5.10 19.85 -15.76
CA GLY A 108 -3.95 19.16 -15.15
C GLY A 108 -4.27 18.41 -13.85
N ASP A 109 -5.54 18.24 -13.49
CA ASP A 109 -5.93 17.66 -12.21
C ASP A 109 -6.83 16.42 -12.40
N LEU A 110 -6.72 15.47 -11.46
CA LEU A 110 -7.67 14.37 -11.35
C LEU A 110 -8.75 14.73 -10.33
N ARG A 111 -10.02 14.60 -10.71
CA ARG A 111 -11.16 14.77 -9.81
C ARG A 111 -11.87 13.45 -9.61
N TYR A 112 -12.14 13.11 -8.35
CA TYR A 112 -12.93 11.94 -8.01
C TYR A 112 -14.17 12.30 -7.24
N GLU A 113 -15.23 11.51 -7.44
CA GLU A 113 -16.48 11.55 -6.68
C GLU A 113 -16.78 10.15 -6.17
N ARG A 114 -17.24 10.03 -4.92
CA ARG A 114 -17.64 8.75 -4.32
C ARG A 114 -18.60 8.94 -3.15
N GLY A 115 -19.34 7.87 -2.81
CA GLY A 115 -20.13 7.77 -1.59
C GLY A 115 -21.63 7.69 -1.82
N LEU A 116 -22.31 6.83 -1.04
CA LEU A 116 -23.75 6.62 -1.10
C LEU A 116 -24.51 7.57 -0.17
N PHE A 117 -24.15 7.62 1.11
CA PHE A 117 -24.80 8.47 2.10
C PHE A 117 -24.12 9.82 2.26
N GLU A 118 -22.80 9.83 2.24
CA GLU A 118 -21.98 11.02 2.29
C GLU A 118 -21.19 11.11 0.97
N ARG A 119 -21.60 12.03 0.12
CA ARG A 119 -20.90 12.27 -1.14
C ARG A 119 -19.62 13.03 -0.85
N ARG A 120 -18.50 12.45 -1.27
CA ARG A 120 -17.17 13.03 -1.15
C ARG A 120 -16.61 13.22 -2.54
N ASP A 121 -16.18 14.42 -2.80
CA ASP A 121 -15.43 14.79 -3.98
C ASP A 121 -14.05 15.30 -3.56
N GLY A 122 -13.08 15.13 -4.43
CA GLY A 122 -11.71 15.57 -4.18
C GLY A 122 -10.99 15.82 -5.48
N THR A 123 -9.99 16.70 -5.40
CA THR A 123 -9.11 17.04 -6.53
C THR A 123 -7.69 16.64 -6.17
N ILE A 124 -7.04 15.91 -7.06
CA ILE A 124 -5.65 15.47 -6.96
C ILE A 124 -4.85 16.25 -8.00
N PRO A 125 -4.11 17.29 -7.62
CA PRO A 125 -3.28 18.05 -8.54
C PRO A 125 -2.11 17.19 -9.04
N LEU A 126 -2.03 16.90 -10.34
CA LEU A 126 -0.92 16.13 -10.91
C LEU A 126 0.42 16.86 -10.75
N SER A 127 0.42 18.18 -10.70
CA SER A 127 1.62 18.99 -10.42
C SER A 127 2.23 18.74 -9.04
N LYS A 128 1.43 18.26 -8.07
CA LYS A 128 1.87 17.89 -6.72
C LYS A 128 2.07 16.38 -6.53
N LEU A 129 1.92 15.60 -7.60
CA LEU A 129 2.12 14.16 -7.57
C LEU A 129 3.55 13.83 -7.10
N GLN A 130 3.65 12.92 -6.15
CA GLN A 130 4.92 12.43 -5.60
C GLN A 130 5.18 10.99 -5.99
N THR A 131 4.19 10.12 -5.87
CA THR A 131 4.31 8.72 -6.24
C THR A 131 3.02 8.18 -6.83
N VAL A 132 3.16 7.24 -7.75
CA VAL A 132 2.06 6.42 -8.27
C VAL A 132 2.27 4.99 -7.79
N SER A 133 1.25 4.37 -7.21
CA SER A 133 1.36 3.02 -6.67
C SER A 133 0.25 2.12 -7.18
N VAL A 134 0.63 0.97 -7.72
CA VAL A 134 -0.31 -0.11 -8.06
C VAL A 134 -0.27 -1.14 -6.94
N GLU A 135 -1.43 -1.38 -6.32
CA GLU A 135 -1.57 -2.32 -5.22
C GLU A 135 -2.49 -3.47 -5.60
N ASP A 136 -2.09 -4.68 -5.27
CA ASP A 136 -2.93 -5.87 -5.42
C ASP A 136 -2.76 -6.84 -4.23
N SER A 137 -3.86 -7.37 -3.74
CA SER A 137 -3.84 -8.48 -2.78
C SER A 137 -3.72 -9.82 -3.51
N VAL A 138 -3.44 -10.91 -2.76
CA VAL A 138 -3.42 -12.27 -3.33
C VAL A 138 -4.74 -12.60 -4.02
N LEU A 139 -5.87 -12.22 -3.41
CA LEU A 139 -7.20 -12.46 -3.99
C LEU A 139 -7.42 -11.60 -5.22
N MET A 140 -7.09 -10.31 -5.18
CA MET A 140 -7.20 -9.43 -6.36
C MET A 140 -6.37 -9.95 -7.52
N ARG A 141 -5.12 -10.39 -7.28
CA ARG A 141 -4.28 -11.01 -8.32
C ARG A 141 -4.88 -12.27 -8.92
N ARG A 142 -5.51 -13.11 -8.08
CA ARG A 142 -6.15 -14.36 -8.54
C ARG A 142 -7.30 -14.09 -9.52
N TYR A 143 -8.01 -12.98 -9.33
CA TYR A 143 -9.13 -12.55 -10.16
C TYR A 143 -8.77 -11.48 -11.20
N GLY A 144 -7.48 -11.13 -11.33
CA GLY A 144 -7.00 -10.17 -12.34
C GLY A 144 -7.31 -8.70 -12.03
N PHE A 145 -7.50 -8.34 -10.77
CA PHE A 145 -7.76 -6.97 -10.33
C PHE A 145 -6.56 -6.32 -9.65
N ALA A 146 -6.53 -5.00 -9.66
CA ALA A 146 -5.61 -4.16 -8.92
C ALA A 146 -6.29 -2.85 -8.50
N SER A 147 -5.65 -2.07 -7.65
CA SER A 147 -6.03 -0.71 -7.27
C SER A 147 -4.90 0.26 -7.63
N LEU A 148 -5.25 1.52 -7.91
CA LEU A 148 -4.30 2.60 -8.12
C LEU A 148 -4.39 3.56 -6.96
N ALA A 149 -3.26 3.90 -6.38
CA ALA A 149 -3.14 4.95 -5.38
C ALA A 149 -2.09 5.98 -5.82
N VAL A 150 -2.36 7.24 -5.52
CA VAL A 150 -1.43 8.34 -5.76
C VAL A 150 -1.13 9.05 -4.45
N GLU A 151 0.11 9.50 -4.29
CA GLU A 151 0.52 10.31 -3.16
C GLU A 151 0.88 11.70 -3.66
N THR A 152 0.37 12.73 -2.98
CA THR A 152 0.63 14.13 -3.30
C THR A 152 1.34 14.85 -2.16
N ALA A 153 2.14 15.87 -2.48
CA ALA A 153 2.77 16.71 -1.48
C ALA A 153 1.74 17.57 -0.76
N GLY A 154 1.96 17.82 0.54
CA GLY A 154 1.19 18.81 1.33
C GLY A 154 0.08 18.24 2.20
N TYR A 155 -0.17 16.94 2.24
CA TYR A 155 -1.09 16.34 3.20
C TYR A 155 -0.36 15.96 4.50
N ALA A 156 -0.73 16.63 5.60
CA ALA A 156 -0.20 16.28 6.91
C ALA A 156 -0.63 14.87 7.34
N PRO A 157 0.21 14.13 8.08
CA PRO A 157 -0.13 12.82 8.62
C PRO A 157 -1.40 12.90 9.46
N GLY A 158 -2.43 12.15 9.09
CA GLY A 158 -3.70 12.09 9.82
C GLY A 158 -4.83 12.98 9.30
N GLN A 159 -4.60 13.87 8.35
CA GLN A 159 -5.65 14.73 7.79
C GLN A 159 -6.44 14.07 6.64
N SER A 160 -5.91 13.05 6.00
CA SER A 160 -6.72 12.24 5.08
C SER A 160 -7.08 10.89 5.70
N PRO A 161 -8.30 10.38 5.47
CA PRO A 161 -8.75 9.08 5.98
C PRO A 161 -7.87 7.91 5.51
N SER A 162 -7.12 8.10 4.45
CA SER A 162 -6.22 7.12 3.82
C SER A 162 -4.73 7.32 4.15
N GLY A 163 -4.40 8.27 5.04
CA GLY A 163 -3.01 8.44 5.49
C GLY A 163 -2.05 9.11 4.49
N GLY A 164 -2.55 9.97 3.58
CA GLY A 164 -1.73 10.73 2.62
C GLY A 164 -1.66 10.10 1.23
N SER A 165 -2.09 8.84 1.06
CA SER A 165 -2.31 8.26 -0.26
C SER A 165 -3.80 8.23 -0.56
N GLU A 166 -4.20 8.80 -1.69
CA GLU A 166 -5.57 8.72 -2.17
C GLU A 166 -5.72 7.57 -3.17
N ALA A 167 -6.75 6.75 -2.96
CA ALA A 167 -7.10 5.74 -3.94
C ALA A 167 -7.66 6.45 -5.17
N ALA A 168 -6.81 6.64 -6.19
CA ALA A 168 -7.24 7.17 -7.48
C ALA A 168 -8.19 6.20 -8.19
N VAL A 169 -8.00 4.87 -8.01
CA VAL A 169 -8.93 3.82 -8.46
C VAL A 169 -8.99 2.73 -7.38
N PRO A 170 -10.14 2.50 -6.74
CA PRO A 170 -10.25 1.52 -5.65
C PRO A 170 -10.07 0.08 -6.11
N ILE A 171 -10.60 -0.27 -7.27
CA ILE A 171 -10.41 -1.55 -7.94
C ILE A 171 -10.74 -1.41 -9.43
N ALA A 172 -9.92 -2.01 -10.30
CA ALA A 172 -10.20 -2.19 -11.72
C ALA A 172 -9.45 -3.43 -12.25
N PRO A 173 -9.78 -3.92 -13.44
CA PRO A 173 -8.96 -4.91 -14.13
C PRO A 173 -7.50 -4.45 -14.18
N ARG A 174 -6.59 -5.37 -13.88
CA ARG A 174 -5.15 -5.06 -13.73
C ARG A 174 -4.57 -4.33 -14.95
N ALA A 175 -4.96 -4.72 -16.17
CA ALA A 175 -4.52 -4.08 -17.41
C ALA A 175 -4.91 -2.59 -17.41
N ALA A 176 -6.18 -2.27 -17.13
CA ALA A 176 -6.69 -0.90 -17.09
C ALA A 176 -6.00 -0.05 -16.01
N VAL A 177 -5.66 -0.65 -14.84
CA VAL A 177 -4.90 0.06 -13.79
C VAL A 177 -3.50 0.43 -14.27
N PHE A 178 -2.81 -0.47 -14.98
CA PHE A 178 -1.48 -0.19 -15.51
C PHE A 178 -1.51 0.81 -16.68
N GLU A 179 -2.53 0.77 -17.52
CA GLU A 179 -2.75 1.78 -18.57
C GLU A 179 -2.96 3.17 -17.96
N LEU A 180 -3.85 3.28 -16.98
CA LEU A 180 -4.08 4.53 -16.27
C LEU A 180 -2.85 5.01 -15.50
N ALA A 181 -2.09 4.11 -14.89
CA ALA A 181 -0.85 4.46 -14.20
C ALA A 181 0.18 5.04 -15.19
N ARG A 182 0.30 4.47 -16.40
CA ARG A 182 1.19 4.99 -17.45
C ARG A 182 0.69 6.30 -18.08
N GLU A 183 -0.61 6.52 -18.09
CA GLU A 183 -1.18 7.80 -18.55
C GLU A 183 -0.88 8.93 -17.56
N ILE A 184 -0.87 8.62 -16.25
CA ILE A 184 -0.53 9.58 -15.19
C ILE A 184 0.98 9.81 -15.11
N GLU A 185 1.76 8.74 -15.17
CA GLU A 185 3.22 8.76 -15.10
C GLU A 185 3.79 7.77 -16.12
N PRO A 186 4.25 8.25 -17.29
CA PRO A 186 4.78 7.40 -18.36
C PRO A 186 6.07 6.70 -17.93
N VAL A 187 6.02 5.40 -17.74
CA VAL A 187 7.17 4.56 -17.39
C VAL A 187 7.40 3.55 -18.50
N ALA A 188 8.66 3.37 -18.89
CA ALA A 188 9.08 2.35 -19.84
C ALA A 188 8.82 0.92 -19.32
N ASP A 189 9.12 -0.08 -20.12
CA ASP A 189 9.00 -1.48 -19.71
C ASP A 189 9.89 -1.76 -18.50
N ILE A 190 9.25 -2.25 -17.41
CA ILE A 190 9.87 -2.41 -16.11
C ILE A 190 10.45 -3.82 -15.99
N ASP A 191 11.77 -3.97 -16.04
CA ASP A 191 12.45 -5.19 -15.62
C ASP A 191 12.98 -5.07 -14.21
N LEU A 192 12.27 -5.70 -13.26
CA LEU A 192 12.57 -5.60 -11.84
C LEU A 192 13.75 -6.49 -11.44
N SER A 193 14.87 -5.89 -11.09
CA SER A 193 15.99 -6.57 -10.45
C SER A 193 15.57 -7.12 -9.07
N ARG A 194 15.75 -8.41 -8.83
CA ARG A 194 15.34 -9.09 -7.59
C ARG A 194 16.43 -9.08 -6.53
N PRO A 195 16.08 -9.23 -5.23
CA PRO A 195 17.06 -9.43 -4.17
C PRO A 195 17.96 -10.65 -4.43
N PRO A 196 19.23 -10.64 -3.99
CA PRO A 196 20.15 -11.75 -4.16
C PRO A 196 19.65 -13.02 -3.48
N GLU A 197 20.19 -14.21 -3.86
CA GLU A 197 19.71 -15.49 -3.32
C GLU A 197 19.90 -15.61 -1.82
N ARG A 198 20.98 -15.08 -1.27
CA ARG A 198 21.22 -15.03 0.18
C ARG A 198 20.14 -14.29 0.98
N ALA A 199 19.41 -13.37 0.36
CA ALA A 199 18.24 -12.74 0.99
C ALA A 199 17.12 -13.77 1.23
N GLN A 200 16.96 -14.78 0.36
CA GLN A 200 16.01 -15.86 0.55
C GLN A 200 16.33 -16.69 1.81
N ASP A 201 17.60 -17.03 2.02
CA ASP A 201 18.01 -17.80 3.21
C ASP A 201 17.73 -17.04 4.50
N ARG A 202 17.94 -15.73 4.49
CA ARG A 202 17.55 -14.86 5.60
C ARG A 202 16.04 -14.88 5.84
N TYR A 203 15.20 -14.89 4.78
CA TYR A 203 13.74 -15.00 4.92
C TYR A 203 13.33 -16.36 5.44
N VAL A 204 13.94 -17.46 4.96
CA VAL A 204 13.69 -18.81 5.47
C VAL A 204 13.93 -18.85 6.97
N ARG A 205 15.12 -18.40 7.42
CA ARG A 205 15.46 -18.39 8.87
C ARG A 205 14.47 -17.54 9.67
N ARG A 206 14.11 -16.37 9.20
CA ARG A 206 13.15 -15.49 9.87
C ARG A 206 11.77 -16.13 10.01
N TYR A 207 11.28 -16.74 8.94
CA TYR A 207 9.97 -17.40 8.95
C TYR A 207 9.99 -18.71 9.74
N ALA A 208 11.06 -19.47 9.66
CA ALA A 208 11.24 -20.68 10.48
C ALA A 208 11.30 -20.33 11.98
N LEU A 209 12.06 -19.30 12.36
CA LEU A 209 12.09 -18.84 13.75
C LEU A 209 10.74 -18.33 14.23
N ALA A 210 10.01 -17.59 13.38
CA ALA A 210 8.64 -17.18 13.69
C ALA A 210 7.70 -18.39 13.85
N GLY A 211 7.80 -19.38 12.96
CA GLY A 211 7.06 -20.64 13.06
C GLY A 211 7.38 -21.40 14.35
N LEU A 212 8.65 -21.54 14.70
CA LEU A 212 9.07 -22.14 15.97
C LEU A 212 8.55 -21.37 17.20
N GLY A 213 8.54 -20.04 17.13
CA GLY A 213 7.93 -19.20 18.17
C GLY A 213 6.43 -19.48 18.33
N VAL A 214 5.70 -19.65 17.23
CA VAL A 214 4.28 -20.02 17.26
C VAL A 214 4.09 -21.42 17.85
N VAL A 215 4.93 -22.39 17.49
CA VAL A 215 4.90 -23.76 18.06
C VAL A 215 5.17 -23.71 19.57
N ALA A 216 6.20 -22.99 20.01
CA ALA A 216 6.53 -22.83 21.42
C ALA A 216 5.40 -22.13 22.21
N ALA A 217 4.83 -21.08 21.66
CA ALA A 217 3.66 -20.41 22.24
C ALA A 217 2.45 -21.35 22.33
N GLY A 218 2.19 -22.13 21.27
CA GLY A 218 1.14 -23.13 21.25
C GLY A 218 1.35 -24.22 22.32
N ALA A 219 2.58 -24.72 22.47
CA ALA A 219 2.93 -25.68 23.52
C ALA A 219 2.70 -25.10 24.92
N LEU A 220 3.09 -23.86 25.15
CA LEU A 220 2.89 -23.16 26.42
C LEU A 220 1.40 -22.99 26.74
N VAL A 221 0.60 -22.53 25.76
CA VAL A 221 -0.86 -22.42 25.88
C VAL A 221 -1.49 -23.77 26.16
N SER A 222 -1.03 -24.82 25.47
CA SER A 222 -1.55 -26.17 25.67
C SER A 222 -1.25 -26.73 27.09
N ARG A 223 -0.15 -26.27 27.70
CA ARG A 223 0.20 -26.64 29.07
C ARG A 223 -0.52 -25.87 30.14
N LEU A 224 -0.74 -24.56 29.92
CA LEU A 224 -1.20 -23.64 30.97
C LEU A 224 -2.71 -23.38 30.90
N VAL A 225 -3.33 -23.53 29.72
CA VAL A 225 -4.66 -23.00 29.46
C VAL A 225 -5.63 -24.06 28.97
N VAL A 226 -5.36 -24.68 27.83
CA VAL A 226 -6.25 -25.65 27.15
C VAL A 226 -5.42 -26.66 26.38
N SER A 227 -5.64 -27.95 26.65
CA SER A 227 -4.97 -29.02 25.91
C SER A 227 -5.48 -29.06 24.45
N PHE A 228 -4.56 -28.89 23.51
CA PHE A 228 -4.84 -29.03 22.07
C PHE A 228 -3.59 -29.60 21.36
N PRO A 229 -3.73 -30.14 20.14
CA PRO A 229 -2.62 -30.76 19.40
C PRO A 229 -1.65 -29.68 18.87
N TRP A 230 -0.93 -28.99 19.75
CA TRP A 230 0.02 -27.93 19.41
C TRP A 230 1.12 -28.34 18.44
N TYR A 231 1.46 -29.63 18.41
CA TYR A 231 2.43 -30.19 17.47
C TYR A 231 1.98 -30.04 16.01
N ALA A 232 0.69 -29.93 15.73
CA ALA A 232 0.18 -29.64 14.40
C ALA A 232 0.67 -28.28 13.86
N LEU A 233 0.98 -27.33 14.75
CA LEU A 233 1.58 -26.04 14.37
C LEU A 233 3.00 -26.19 13.80
N ALA A 234 3.66 -27.34 14.02
CA ALA A 234 5.00 -27.60 13.48
C ALA A 234 5.03 -27.59 11.94
N VAL A 235 3.87 -27.77 11.27
CA VAL A 235 3.74 -27.62 9.82
C VAL A 235 4.14 -26.22 9.33
N LEU A 236 4.08 -25.20 10.17
CA LEU A 236 4.48 -23.83 9.83
C LEU A 236 5.98 -23.71 9.55
N VAL A 237 6.80 -24.59 10.14
CA VAL A 237 8.26 -24.53 9.97
C VAL A 237 8.70 -24.88 8.54
N PRO A 238 8.31 -26.00 7.93
CA PRO A 238 8.65 -26.30 6.54
C PRO A 238 8.00 -25.31 5.55
N LEU A 239 6.84 -24.72 5.87
CA LEU A 239 6.21 -23.68 5.06
C LEU A 239 7.04 -22.38 4.97
N ALA A 240 8.05 -22.21 5.82
CA ALA A 240 8.99 -21.09 5.74
C ALA A 240 9.73 -21.03 4.39
N VAL A 241 10.05 -22.19 3.79
CA VAL A 241 10.78 -22.25 2.51
C VAL A 241 9.94 -21.70 1.35
N PRO A 242 8.74 -22.21 1.05
CA PRO A 242 7.92 -21.64 -0.02
C PRO A 242 7.50 -20.19 0.26
N ALA A 243 7.27 -19.83 1.52
CA ALA A 243 6.99 -18.44 1.90
C ALA A 243 8.17 -17.49 1.59
N ALA A 244 9.40 -17.91 1.89
CA ALA A 244 10.60 -17.14 1.60
C ALA A 244 10.84 -16.98 0.08
N ARG A 245 10.64 -18.06 -0.70
CA ARG A 245 10.71 -18.00 -2.18
C ARG A 245 9.71 -16.98 -2.73
N ARG A 246 8.46 -17.03 -2.24
CA ARG A 246 7.43 -16.07 -2.61
C ARG A 246 7.82 -14.64 -2.23
N ALA A 247 8.32 -14.45 -1.01
CA ALA A 247 8.73 -13.14 -0.52
C ALA A 247 9.87 -12.52 -1.36
N ARG A 248 10.84 -13.33 -1.84
CA ARG A 248 11.88 -12.89 -2.76
C ARG A 248 11.32 -12.55 -4.14
N ALA A 249 10.47 -13.41 -4.70
CA ALA A 249 9.89 -13.26 -6.03
C ALA A 249 8.97 -12.04 -6.16
N THR A 250 8.43 -11.53 -5.05
CA THR A 250 7.55 -10.36 -5.04
C THR A 250 8.24 -9.06 -4.63
N ARG A 251 9.57 -9.06 -4.57
CA ARG A 251 10.40 -7.89 -4.31
C ARG A 251 11.26 -7.60 -5.51
N GLY A 252 11.41 -6.34 -5.82
CA GLY A 252 12.26 -5.90 -6.91
C GLY A 252 12.44 -4.39 -6.89
N VAL A 253 13.41 -3.94 -7.66
CA VAL A 253 13.67 -2.53 -7.95
C VAL A 253 14.09 -2.40 -9.41
N TYR A 254 13.67 -1.31 -10.01
CA TYR A 254 14.09 -0.87 -11.33
C TYR A 254 14.40 0.62 -11.21
N SER A 255 15.45 1.09 -11.87
CA SER A 255 15.82 2.50 -11.95
C SER A 255 16.19 2.81 -13.39
N ASP A 256 15.69 3.93 -13.88
CA ASP A 256 16.13 4.54 -15.14
C ASP A 256 16.40 6.04 -14.90
N SER A 257 16.65 6.81 -15.97
CA SER A 257 16.97 8.25 -15.89
C SER A 257 15.86 9.09 -15.27
N ASP A 258 14.62 8.68 -15.38
CA ASP A 258 13.45 9.46 -15.04
C ASP A 258 12.65 8.90 -13.85
N HIS A 259 12.77 7.59 -13.57
CA HIS A 259 11.93 6.91 -12.59
C HIS A 259 12.69 5.89 -11.76
N VAL A 260 12.26 5.75 -10.52
CA VAL A 260 12.60 4.61 -9.67
C VAL A 260 11.35 3.81 -9.36
N VAL A 261 11.36 2.54 -9.68
CA VAL A 261 10.23 1.64 -9.43
C VAL A 261 10.62 0.62 -8.38
N THR A 262 9.84 0.52 -7.32
CA THR A 262 10.04 -0.50 -6.28
C THR A 262 8.82 -1.40 -6.17
N GLN A 263 9.06 -2.68 -5.95
CA GLN A 263 8.00 -3.65 -5.70
C GLN A 263 8.25 -4.38 -4.39
N ALA A 264 7.23 -4.45 -3.54
CA ALA A 264 7.32 -5.15 -2.26
C ALA A 264 5.97 -5.76 -1.85
N GLY A 265 6.05 -6.80 -0.98
CA GLY A 265 4.89 -7.46 -0.40
C GLY A 265 4.39 -8.67 -1.20
N TRP A 266 4.02 -9.77 -0.49
CA TRP A 266 3.45 -10.94 -1.13
C TRP A 266 1.94 -11.09 -0.91
N TRP A 267 1.44 -10.72 0.28
CA TRP A 267 0.00 -10.70 0.55
C TRP A 267 -0.68 -9.51 -0.10
N ARG A 268 -0.17 -8.31 0.16
CA ARG A 268 -0.46 -7.10 -0.58
C ARG A 268 0.82 -6.68 -1.28
N ARG A 269 0.86 -6.79 -2.58
CA ARG A 269 1.96 -6.35 -3.40
C ARG A 269 1.70 -4.88 -3.76
N LYS A 270 2.68 -4.05 -3.49
CA LYS A 270 2.70 -2.64 -3.86
C LYS A 270 3.85 -2.44 -4.84
N THR A 271 3.54 -1.96 -6.02
CA THR A 271 4.51 -1.47 -7.02
C THR A 271 4.42 0.04 -7.00
N THR A 272 5.48 0.70 -6.58
CA THR A 272 5.54 2.16 -6.44
C THR A 272 6.47 2.72 -7.50
N VAL A 273 5.99 3.67 -8.26
CA VAL A 273 6.74 4.47 -9.24
C VAL A 273 7.00 5.83 -8.62
N VAL A 274 8.25 6.23 -8.59
CA VAL A 274 8.73 7.51 -8.07
C VAL A 274 9.44 8.24 -9.21
N PRO A 275 8.95 9.40 -9.66
CA PRO A 275 9.70 10.24 -10.59
C PRO A 275 11.00 10.73 -9.94
N ALA A 276 12.13 10.66 -10.65
CA ALA A 276 13.45 11.02 -10.12
C ALA A 276 13.47 12.46 -9.58
N HIS A 277 12.83 13.39 -10.27
CA HIS A 277 12.74 14.80 -9.87
C HIS A 277 11.90 15.05 -8.59
N ARG A 278 11.21 14.03 -8.06
CA ARG A 278 10.43 14.11 -6.80
C ARG A 278 11.18 13.50 -5.62
N VAL A 279 12.30 12.85 -5.86
CA VAL A 279 13.14 12.28 -4.79
C VAL A 279 13.76 13.41 -3.98
N GLN A 280 13.60 13.36 -2.66
CA GLN A 280 14.19 14.33 -1.74
C GLN A 280 15.40 13.78 -1.00
N THR A 281 15.32 12.50 -0.62
CA THR A 281 16.38 11.87 0.16
C THR A 281 16.48 10.39 -0.20
N VAL A 282 17.70 9.91 -0.34
CA VAL A 282 18.02 8.49 -0.50
C VAL A 282 18.73 8.02 0.76
N LEU A 283 18.11 7.09 1.49
CA LEU A 283 18.62 6.58 2.75
C LEU A 283 19.03 5.11 2.61
N ARG A 284 20.26 4.78 2.95
CA ARG A 284 20.73 3.40 3.08
C ARG A 284 20.48 2.93 4.50
N LYS A 285 19.66 1.90 4.66
CA LYS A 285 19.29 1.32 5.96
C LYS A 285 19.80 -0.11 6.05
N GLN A 286 20.55 -0.39 7.11
CA GLN A 286 21.08 -1.70 7.36
C GLN A 286 20.87 -2.10 8.82
N THR A 287 20.05 -3.11 9.06
CA THR A 287 19.88 -3.69 10.38
C THR A 287 21.05 -4.61 10.73
N VAL A 288 21.25 -4.90 12.03
CA VAL A 288 22.29 -5.84 12.50
C VAL A 288 22.19 -7.19 11.79
N PHE A 289 20.97 -7.68 11.57
CA PHE A 289 20.74 -8.93 10.84
C PHE A 289 21.07 -8.82 9.35
N GLN A 290 20.78 -7.70 8.70
CA GLN A 290 21.15 -7.46 7.30
C GLN A 290 22.66 -7.40 7.14
N ARG A 291 23.35 -6.74 8.08
CA ARG A 291 24.80 -6.64 8.10
C ARG A 291 25.49 -8.01 8.08
N ARG A 292 24.97 -8.98 8.85
CA ARG A 292 25.47 -10.36 8.86
C ARG A 292 25.35 -11.09 7.51
N TRP A 293 24.45 -10.63 6.66
CA TRP A 293 24.18 -11.19 5.33
C TRP A 293 24.69 -10.32 4.19
N ALA A 294 25.46 -9.27 4.51
CA ALA A 294 25.89 -8.24 3.56
C ALA A 294 24.72 -7.69 2.71
N LEU A 295 23.55 -7.46 3.33
CA LEU A 295 22.35 -6.92 2.69
C LEU A 295 22.09 -5.51 3.19
N THR A 296 21.59 -4.65 2.29
CA THR A 296 21.22 -3.26 2.55
C THR A 296 19.86 -2.97 1.93
N SER A 297 19.05 -2.12 2.54
CA SER A 297 17.83 -1.60 1.95
C SER A 297 18.01 -0.13 1.63
N VAL A 298 17.57 0.28 0.43
CA VAL A 298 17.56 1.68 0.00
C VAL A 298 16.13 2.20 0.14
N VAL A 299 15.98 3.27 0.89
CA VAL A 299 14.70 3.98 1.09
C VAL A 299 14.76 5.25 0.28
N ILE A 300 13.79 5.43 -0.59
CA ILE A 300 13.63 6.60 -1.46
C ILE A 300 12.50 7.42 -0.89
N ASP A 301 12.84 8.60 -0.39
CA ASP A 301 11.92 9.50 0.27
C ASP A 301 11.50 10.64 -0.64
N THR A 302 10.21 10.99 -0.57
CA THR A 302 9.60 12.08 -1.32
C THR A 302 8.79 12.98 -0.38
N ALA A 303 8.40 14.18 -0.80
CA ALA A 303 7.64 15.13 0.02
C ALA A 303 6.29 14.59 0.54
N GLY A 304 5.77 13.51 -0.05
CA GLY A 304 4.50 12.89 0.34
C GLY A 304 4.66 11.68 1.25
N SER A 305 5.86 11.08 1.32
CA SER A 305 6.04 9.79 1.99
C SER A 305 6.26 9.94 3.49
N ARG A 306 5.66 9.05 4.27
CA ARG A 306 5.99 8.84 5.69
C ARG A 306 7.28 8.03 5.80
N SER A 307 8.42 8.61 5.46
CA SER A 307 9.68 7.92 5.32
C SER A 307 10.11 7.17 6.59
N LEU A 308 9.88 7.74 7.74
CA LEU A 308 10.22 7.12 9.03
C LEU A 308 9.34 5.91 9.41
N SER A 309 8.13 5.81 8.82
CA SER A 309 7.15 4.73 9.11
C SER A 309 7.08 3.66 8.01
N GLY A 310 7.96 3.68 6.99
CA GLY A 310 7.99 2.66 5.93
C GLY A 310 6.93 2.83 4.83
N GLY A 311 6.38 4.04 4.65
CA GLY A 311 5.39 4.35 3.60
C GLY A 311 5.99 4.68 2.24
N GLY A 312 7.28 5.04 2.16
CA GLY A 312 7.98 5.39 0.93
C GLY A 312 8.34 4.20 0.04
N ALA A 313 8.93 4.49 -1.11
CA ALA A 313 9.48 3.48 -1.99
C ALA A 313 10.75 2.86 -1.37
N VAL A 314 10.78 1.54 -1.23
CA VAL A 314 11.88 0.84 -0.56
C VAL A 314 12.38 -0.32 -1.41
N ALA A 315 13.65 -0.27 -1.82
CA ALA A 315 14.38 -1.39 -2.38
C ALA A 315 14.94 -2.25 -1.24
N ILE A 316 14.26 -3.37 -0.95
CA ILE A 316 14.51 -4.18 0.25
C ILE A 316 15.58 -5.24 -0.03
N ASP A 317 16.56 -5.39 0.90
CA ASP A 317 17.55 -6.49 0.93
C ASP A 317 18.36 -6.64 -0.37
N ARG A 318 18.93 -5.53 -0.84
CA ARG A 318 19.88 -5.52 -1.97
C ARG A 318 21.27 -5.95 -1.51
N ASP A 319 22.11 -6.38 -2.45
CA ASP A 319 23.54 -6.49 -2.23
C ASP A 319 24.13 -5.13 -1.82
N GLY A 320 25.18 -5.10 -1.01
CA GLY A 320 25.81 -3.85 -0.59
C GLY A 320 26.23 -2.99 -1.78
N GLY A 321 26.93 -3.59 -2.76
CA GLY A 321 27.36 -2.89 -3.98
C GLY A 321 26.20 -2.43 -4.86
N ASP A 322 25.19 -3.29 -5.07
CA ASP A 322 23.97 -2.91 -5.81
C ASP A 322 23.18 -1.78 -5.11
N ALA A 323 23.20 -1.75 -3.78
CA ALA A 323 22.52 -0.71 -3.01
C ALA A 323 23.27 0.63 -3.11
N ASP A 324 24.60 0.59 -3.15
CA ASP A 324 25.42 1.77 -3.34
C ASP A 324 25.24 2.31 -4.77
N ALA A 325 25.36 1.47 -5.78
CA ALA A 325 25.12 1.84 -7.17
C ALA A 325 23.71 2.43 -7.38
N LEU A 326 22.67 1.77 -6.84
CA LEU A 326 21.29 2.28 -6.93
C LEU A 326 21.13 3.64 -6.24
N ALA A 327 21.78 3.85 -5.08
CA ALA A 327 21.69 5.12 -4.37
C ALA A 327 22.38 6.24 -5.17
N ASP A 328 23.54 5.96 -5.74
CA ASP A 328 24.30 6.92 -6.56
C ASP A 328 23.55 7.23 -7.86
N ASP A 329 23.03 6.21 -8.58
CA ASP A 329 22.20 6.38 -9.78
C ASP A 329 20.98 7.28 -9.51
N VAL A 330 20.24 7.04 -8.42
CA VAL A 330 19.06 7.85 -8.06
C VAL A 330 19.44 9.29 -7.75
N VAL A 331 20.56 9.52 -7.08
CA VAL A 331 21.06 10.87 -6.80
C VAL A 331 21.46 11.57 -8.08
N ASP A 332 22.20 10.91 -8.97
CA ASP A 332 22.61 11.48 -10.25
C ASP A 332 21.41 11.82 -11.14
N CYS A 333 20.41 10.93 -11.26
CA CYS A 333 19.18 11.18 -11.98
C CYS A 333 18.40 12.38 -11.40
N THR A 334 18.37 12.51 -10.06
CA THR A 334 17.74 13.64 -9.38
C THR A 334 18.45 14.95 -9.73
N LEU A 335 19.78 14.98 -9.68
CA LEU A 335 20.55 16.16 -10.00
C LEU A 335 20.40 16.57 -11.47
N LEU A 336 20.42 15.64 -12.40
CA LEU A 336 20.20 15.89 -13.82
C LEU A 336 18.80 16.44 -14.09
N SER A 337 17.76 15.87 -13.47
CA SER A 337 16.37 16.32 -13.65
C SER A 337 16.10 17.72 -13.09
N VAL A 338 16.80 18.11 -12.03
CA VAL A 338 16.72 19.47 -11.44
C VAL A 338 17.54 20.46 -12.27
N GLY A 339 18.70 20.07 -12.78
CA GLY A 339 19.57 20.91 -13.62
C GLY A 339 18.90 21.27 -14.96
N VAL A 340 18.28 20.31 -15.64
CA VAL A 340 17.54 20.56 -16.90
C VAL A 340 16.38 21.52 -16.70
N ARG A 341 15.64 21.43 -15.58
CA ARG A 341 14.57 22.39 -15.28
C ARG A 341 15.08 23.79 -14.94
N GLY A 342 16.28 23.91 -14.39
CA GLY A 342 16.92 25.19 -14.12
C GLY A 342 17.21 25.99 -15.42
N ASP A 343 17.67 25.29 -16.44
CA ASP A 343 18.00 25.88 -17.75
C ASP A 343 16.74 26.32 -18.52
N ASP A 344 15.66 25.53 -18.48
CA ASP A 344 14.40 25.88 -19.16
C ASP A 344 13.71 27.11 -18.53
N THR A 345 13.79 27.27 -17.21
CA THR A 345 13.26 28.46 -16.53
C THR A 345 14.12 29.71 -16.74
N ALA A 346 15.42 29.55 -16.87
CA ALA A 346 16.33 30.64 -17.19
C ALA A 346 16.14 31.13 -18.63
N ALA A 347 15.92 30.21 -19.58
CA ALA A 347 15.64 30.55 -20.97
C ALA A 347 14.29 31.23 -21.17
N ALA A 348 13.24 30.83 -20.44
CA ALA A 348 11.93 31.46 -20.47
C ALA A 348 11.93 32.87 -19.84
N GLY A 349 12.74 33.11 -18.81
CA GLY A 349 12.90 34.43 -18.17
C GLY A 349 13.67 35.42 -19.04
N SER A 350 14.62 34.95 -19.85
CA SER A 350 15.42 35.80 -20.76
C SER A 350 14.67 36.19 -22.04
N ALA A 351 13.54 35.58 -22.36
CA ALA A 351 12.71 35.89 -23.52
C ALA A 351 11.58 36.91 -23.21
N ALA A 352 11.46 37.34 -21.94
CA ALA A 352 10.43 38.25 -21.45
C ALA A 352 10.96 39.67 -21.07
N ASP A 353 12.27 39.91 -21.16
CA ASP A 353 12.92 41.22 -21.11
C ASP A 353 13.33 41.65 -22.53
#